data_9220bbbbe0a13e0012870d14725ee1ec
#
_entry.id   9220bbbbe0a13e0012870d14725ee1ec
#
_cell.length_a   1.000
_cell.length_b   1.000
_cell.length_c   1.000
_cell.angle_alpha   90.00
_cell.angle_beta   90.00
_cell.angle_gamma   90.00
#
_symmetry.space_group_name_H-M   'P 1'
#
loop_
_entity.id
_entity.type
_entity.pdbx_description
1 polymer ?
#
loop_
_entity_poly.entity_id
_entity_poly.type
_entity_poly.pdbx_seq_one_letter_code
_entity_poly.pdbx_strand_id
1 'polypeptide(L)'
;MINRFSDAMRDADFVLVDGVVFRADYLRVPDDDTVADDVVLEATHGDDEIALTRDEIDGAEFVGDGVYRLKSGALLRFLSTVTVH
;
A
#
# COMPACT_ATOMS: atom_id res chain seq x y z
N MET A 1 -4.83 10.92 15.85
CA MET A 1 -5.24 11.08 14.46
C MET A 1 -5.27 9.73 13.77
N ILE A 2 -6.29 9.46 13.01
CA ILE A 2 -6.42 8.20 12.29
C ILE A 2 -5.59 8.26 11.02
N ASN A 3 -4.72 7.27 10.85
CA ASN A 3 -3.95 7.13 9.62
C ASN A 3 -4.65 6.07 8.76
N ARG A 4 -5.46 6.51 7.82
CA ARG A 4 -6.23 5.62 6.96
C ARG A 4 -5.37 4.68 6.14
N PHE A 5 -4.22 5.17 5.72
CA PHE A 5 -3.31 4.37 4.93
C PHE A 5 -2.81 3.17 5.74
N SER A 6 -2.37 3.41 6.96
CA SER A 6 -1.87 2.35 7.84
C SER A 6 -2.96 1.34 8.18
N ASP A 7 -4.19 1.81 8.42
CA ASP A 7 -5.32 0.92 8.72
C ASP A 7 -5.65 0.04 7.52
N ALA A 8 -5.70 0.62 6.33
CA ALA A 8 -5.99 -0.14 5.11
C ALA A 8 -4.89 -1.16 4.83
N MET A 9 -3.63 -0.74 5.04
CA MET A 9 -2.46 -1.57 4.83
C MET A 9 -2.45 -2.81 5.74
N ARG A 10 -2.88 -2.63 6.99
CA ARG A 10 -2.83 -3.69 8.00
C ARG A 10 -3.64 -4.92 7.61
N ASP A 11 -4.78 -4.72 6.96
CA ASP A 11 -5.71 -5.79 6.64
C ASP A 11 -5.64 -6.22 5.17
N ALA A 12 -4.70 -5.67 4.41
CA ALA A 12 -4.65 -5.93 2.97
C ALA A 12 -4.05 -7.28 2.64
N ASP A 13 -4.68 -8.00 1.72
CA ASP A 13 -4.15 -9.23 1.13
C ASP A 13 -3.63 -8.97 -0.27
N PHE A 14 -4.18 -7.96 -0.93
CA PHE A 14 -3.82 -7.60 -2.30
C PHE A 14 -3.71 -6.09 -2.41
N VAL A 15 -2.95 -5.66 -3.41
CA VAL A 15 -2.78 -4.24 -3.70
C VAL A 15 -3.10 -4.04 -5.18
N LEU A 16 -4.04 -3.15 -5.46
CA LEU A 16 -4.37 -2.76 -6.83
C LEU A 16 -3.52 -1.54 -7.18
N VAL A 17 -2.67 -1.65 -8.19
CA VAL A 17 -1.81 -0.55 -8.62
C VAL A 17 -2.05 -0.31 -10.10
N ASP A 18 -2.55 0.89 -10.43
CA ASP A 18 -2.84 1.29 -11.80
C ASP A 18 -3.69 0.25 -12.57
N GLY A 19 -4.62 -0.38 -11.87
CA GLY A 19 -5.54 -1.35 -12.48
C GLY A 19 -5.04 -2.79 -12.48
N VAL A 20 -3.87 -3.04 -11.91
CA VAL A 20 -3.30 -4.40 -11.84
C VAL A 20 -3.30 -4.86 -10.38
N VAL A 21 -3.83 -6.06 -10.13
CA VAL A 21 -3.90 -6.63 -8.78
C VAL A 21 -2.60 -7.35 -8.47
N PHE A 22 -1.90 -6.90 -7.44
CA PHE A 22 -0.69 -7.54 -6.93
C PHE A 22 -0.99 -8.24 -5.61
N ARG A 23 -0.35 -9.37 -5.37
CA ARG A 23 -0.47 -10.05 -4.08
C ARG A 23 0.51 -9.39 -3.10
N ALA A 24 0.01 -9.02 -1.93
CA ALA A 24 0.84 -8.43 -0.89
C ALA A 24 1.67 -9.52 -0.22
N ASP A 25 2.98 -9.50 -0.44
CA ASP A 25 3.90 -10.50 0.12
C ASP A 25 4.51 -10.02 1.43
N TYR A 26 4.63 -8.71 1.59
CA TYR A 26 5.23 -8.13 2.79
C TYR A 26 4.53 -6.79 3.08
N LEU A 27 4.05 -6.65 4.29
CA LEU A 27 3.42 -5.41 4.75
C LEU A 27 3.91 -5.11 6.15
N ARG A 28 4.36 -3.89 6.35
CA ARG A 28 4.78 -3.39 7.65
C ARG A 28 4.22 -2.00 7.86
N VAL A 29 3.46 -1.82 8.95
CA VAL A 29 2.96 -0.50 9.28
C VAL A 29 4.14 0.34 9.80
N PRO A 30 4.43 1.49 9.19
CA PRO A 30 5.55 2.33 9.64
C PRO A 30 5.39 2.78 11.09
N ASP A 31 6.51 2.83 11.79
CA ASP A 31 6.54 3.34 13.17
C ASP A 31 7.67 4.36 13.31
N ASP A 32 7.95 4.78 14.55
CA ASP A 32 8.94 5.82 14.79
C ASP A 32 10.37 5.40 14.40
N ASP A 33 10.63 4.10 14.37
CA ASP A 33 11.95 3.58 14.02
C ASP A 33 12.11 3.31 12.53
N THR A 34 11.03 3.42 11.77
CA THR A 34 11.07 3.21 10.33
C THR A 34 11.63 4.45 9.65
N VAL A 35 12.72 4.27 8.90
CA VAL A 35 13.31 5.41 8.16
C VAL A 35 12.70 5.51 6.77
N ALA A 36 12.92 6.67 6.12
CA ALA A 36 12.28 6.99 4.84
C ALA A 36 12.58 5.97 3.75
N ASP A 37 13.78 5.38 3.77
CA ASP A 37 14.20 4.43 2.73
C ASP A 37 13.81 2.98 3.04
N ASP A 38 13.22 2.73 4.20
CA ASP A 38 12.82 1.37 4.55
C ASP A 38 11.64 0.92 3.69
N VAL A 39 11.74 -0.29 3.15
CA VAL A 39 10.64 -0.88 2.40
C VAL A 39 9.59 -1.34 3.40
N VAL A 40 8.36 -0.90 3.20
CA VAL A 40 7.23 -1.23 4.07
C VAL A 40 6.17 -2.06 3.36
N LEU A 41 6.27 -2.19 2.05
CA LEU A 41 5.34 -2.99 1.26
C LEU A 41 6.07 -3.63 0.09
N GLU A 42 5.82 -4.93 -0.11
CA GLU A 42 6.28 -5.66 -1.30
C GLU A 42 5.11 -6.46 -1.83
N ALA A 43 4.90 -6.41 -3.13
CA ALA A 43 3.79 -7.12 -3.76
C ALA A 43 4.22 -7.62 -5.13
N THR A 44 3.60 -8.72 -5.57
CA THR A 44 3.96 -9.36 -6.83
C THR A 44 2.74 -9.68 -7.69
N HIS A 45 2.95 -9.68 -9.00
CA HIS A 45 1.95 -10.09 -9.98
C HIS A 45 2.70 -10.80 -11.11
N GLY A 46 2.67 -12.13 -11.11
CA GLY A 46 3.46 -12.90 -12.08
C GLY A 46 4.94 -12.62 -11.89
N ASP A 47 5.59 -12.11 -12.95
CA ASP A 47 6.99 -11.76 -12.90
C ASP A 47 7.22 -10.30 -12.47
N ASP A 48 6.16 -9.53 -12.30
CA ASP A 48 6.25 -8.15 -11.88
C ASP A 48 6.24 -8.06 -10.37
N GLU A 49 7.05 -7.14 -9.83
CA GLU A 49 7.00 -6.88 -8.39
C GLU A 49 7.14 -5.39 -8.13
N ILE A 50 6.55 -4.94 -7.03
CA ILE A 50 6.67 -3.56 -6.58
C ILE A 50 7.13 -3.56 -5.13
N ALA A 51 7.82 -2.50 -4.76
CA ALA A 51 8.21 -2.25 -3.38
C ALA A 51 8.02 -0.78 -3.08
N LEU A 52 7.42 -0.47 -1.96
CA LEU A 52 7.19 0.90 -1.54
C LEU A 52 7.93 1.17 -0.24
N THR A 53 8.56 2.33 -0.18
CA THR A 53 9.28 2.76 1.02
C THR A 53 8.36 3.59 1.90
N ARG A 54 8.80 3.84 3.14
CA ARG A 54 8.04 4.69 4.04
C ARG A 54 7.82 6.07 3.46
N ASP A 55 8.82 6.63 2.78
CA ASP A 55 8.70 7.95 2.17
C ASP A 55 7.58 8.00 1.15
N GLU A 56 7.45 6.95 0.34
CA GLU A 56 6.38 6.86 -0.64
C GLU A 56 5.01 6.75 0.02
N ILE A 57 4.93 6.00 1.12
CA ILE A 57 3.70 5.86 1.88
C ILE A 57 3.29 7.18 2.53
N ASP A 58 4.25 7.87 3.13
CA ASP A 58 3.98 9.15 3.79
C ASP A 58 3.54 10.23 2.80
N GLY A 59 4.00 10.14 1.57
CA GLY A 59 3.64 11.07 0.51
C GLY A 59 2.36 10.72 -0.22
N ALA A 60 1.72 9.61 0.13
CA ALA A 60 0.49 9.18 -0.53
C ALA A 60 -0.67 10.10 -0.14
N GLU A 61 -1.51 10.40 -1.13
CA GLU A 61 -2.67 11.27 -0.95
C GLU A 61 -3.94 10.48 -1.15
N PHE A 62 -4.87 10.58 -0.20
CA PHE A 62 -6.17 9.92 -0.33
C PHE A 62 -7.02 10.68 -1.33
N VAL A 63 -7.44 10.02 -2.41
CA VAL A 63 -8.20 10.67 -3.48
C VAL A 63 -9.65 10.21 -3.55
N GLY A 64 -10.07 9.32 -2.65
CA GLY A 64 -11.45 8.87 -2.55
C GLY A 64 -11.59 7.38 -2.85
N ASP A 65 -12.71 6.78 -2.42
CA ASP A 65 -13.05 5.38 -2.70
C ASP A 65 -11.96 4.38 -2.30
N GLY A 66 -11.18 4.70 -1.26
CA GLY A 66 -10.10 3.82 -0.81
C GLY A 66 -8.87 3.88 -1.68
N VAL A 67 -8.80 4.82 -2.62
CA VAL A 67 -7.66 4.95 -3.55
C VAL A 67 -6.70 6.02 -3.04
N TYR A 68 -5.41 5.72 -3.13
CA TYR A 68 -4.35 6.65 -2.77
C TYR A 68 -3.47 6.93 -3.98
N ARG A 69 -3.04 8.17 -4.12
CA ARG A 69 -2.10 8.56 -5.18
C ARG A 69 -0.72 8.68 -4.56
N LEU A 70 0.23 7.93 -5.10
CA LEU A 70 1.61 7.97 -4.65
C LEU A 70 2.35 9.17 -5.23
N LYS A 71 3.51 9.51 -4.67
CA LYS A 71 4.33 10.62 -5.17
C LYS A 71 4.69 10.44 -6.64
N SER A 72 4.84 9.20 -7.08
CA SER A 72 5.15 8.90 -8.48
C SER A 72 3.98 9.13 -9.42
N GLY A 73 2.77 9.34 -8.88
CA GLY A 73 1.56 9.47 -9.69
C GLY A 73 0.76 8.19 -9.81
N ALA A 74 1.30 7.07 -9.36
CA ALA A 74 0.59 5.79 -9.41
C ALA A 74 -0.59 5.79 -8.44
N LEU A 75 -1.68 5.14 -8.85
CA LEU A 75 -2.87 4.98 -8.02
C LEU A 75 -2.83 3.62 -7.34
N LEU A 76 -3.07 3.59 -6.06
CA LEU A 76 -2.95 2.39 -5.24
C LEU A 76 -4.20 2.21 -4.39
N ARG A 77 -4.69 0.97 -4.33
CA ARG A 77 -5.82 0.61 -3.49
C ARG A 77 -5.54 -0.71 -2.80
N PHE A 78 -5.82 -0.78 -1.51
CA PHE A 78 -5.67 -2.02 -0.75
C PHE A 78 -6.95 -2.85 -0.83
N LEU A 79 -6.79 -4.14 -1.01
CA LEU A 79 -7.90 -5.08 -1.09
C LEU A 79 -7.73 -6.16 -0.02
N SER A 80 -8.84 -6.57 0.58
CA SER A 80 -8.82 -7.61 1.58
C SER A 80 -9.89 -8.66 1.25
N THR A 81 -9.52 -9.93 1.37
CA THR A 81 -10.45 -11.03 1.13
C THR A 81 -11.39 -11.26 2.30
N VAL A 82 -11.04 -10.75 3.49
CA VAL A 82 -11.87 -10.98 4.69
C VAL A 82 -13.11 -10.11 4.72
N THR A 83 -13.21 -9.12 3.87
CA THR A 83 -14.35 -8.23 3.84
C THR A 83 -15.44 -8.68 2.87
N VAL A 84 -15.27 -9.83 2.27
CA VAL A 84 -16.23 -10.33 1.30
C VAL A 84 -17.46 -10.89 2.01
N HIS A 85 -18.57 -10.32 1.76
CA HIS A 85 -19.85 -10.74 2.33
C HIS A 85 -20.99 -10.36 1.44
#